data_b65b6bac997e382d4fe6b1f490c98ab3
#
_entry.id   b65b6bac997e382d4fe6b1f490c98ab3
#
_cell.length_a   1.000
_cell.length_b   1.000
_cell.length_c   1.000
_cell.angle_alpha   90.00
_cell.angle_beta   90.00
_cell.angle_gamma   90.00
#
_symmetry.space_group_name_H-M   'P 1'
#
loop_
_entity.id
_entity.type
_entity.pdbx_description
1 polymer ?
#
loop_
_entity_poly.entity_id
_entity_poly.type
_entity_poly.pdbx_seq_one_letter_code
_entity_poly.pdbx_strand_id
1 'polypeptide(L)' 'MEKLALFGGEKAVANVPGELFKWPIVTPEDEAAVLEVLRRGAMSATDVTTQFEREFAAWQGSRHALAFCNGTMALQAAM' A
#
# COMPACT_ATOMS: atom_id res chain seq x y z
N MET A 1 9.55 -10.77 39.09
CA MET A 1 8.83 -10.81 37.83
C MET A 1 8.20 -9.45 37.62
N GLU A 2 8.44 -8.85 36.48
CA GLU A 2 7.82 -7.58 36.12
C GLU A 2 6.30 -7.72 36.01
N LYS A 3 5.61 -6.70 36.50
CA LYS A 3 4.15 -6.69 36.46
C LYS A 3 3.67 -6.30 35.08
N LEU A 4 2.78 -7.06 34.51
CA LEU A 4 2.20 -6.73 33.20
C LEU A 4 1.44 -5.39 33.23
N ALA A 5 1.50 -4.64 32.17
CA ALA A 5 0.81 -3.34 32.05
C ALA A 5 -0.70 -3.44 32.33
N LEU A 6 -1.33 -4.58 31.95
CA LEU A 6 -2.73 -4.89 32.23
C LEU A 6 -3.04 -4.88 33.73
N PHE A 7 -2.07 -5.23 34.55
CA PHE A 7 -2.21 -5.28 36.01
C PHE A 7 -1.52 -4.11 36.73
N GLY A 8 -1.30 -2.99 36.02
CA GLY A 8 -0.71 -1.77 36.53
C GLY A 8 0.83 -1.74 36.51
N GLY A 9 1.46 -2.56 35.70
CA GLY A 9 2.88 -2.43 35.36
C GLY A 9 3.14 -1.34 34.32
N GLU A 10 4.42 -1.08 34.03
CA GLU A 10 4.79 -0.13 32.99
C GLU A 10 4.39 -0.61 31.59
N LYS A 11 3.98 0.34 30.74
CA LYS A 11 3.71 0.03 29.35
C LYS A 11 5.03 -0.18 28.60
N ALA A 12 5.14 -1.23 27.82
CA ALA A 12 6.29 -1.48 26.95
C ALA A 12 6.53 -0.36 25.94
N VAL A 13 5.44 0.30 25.50
CA VAL A 13 5.49 1.48 24.64
C VAL A 13 4.97 2.67 25.45
N ALA A 14 5.90 3.48 25.98
CA ALA A 14 5.56 4.64 26.82
C ALA A 14 5.08 5.85 26.00
N ASN A 15 5.59 5.99 24.78
CA ASN A 15 5.26 7.10 23.89
C ASN A 15 4.94 6.57 22.49
N VAL A 16 3.77 6.95 21.99
CA VAL A 16 3.32 6.62 20.64
C VAL A 16 3.25 7.91 19.84
N PRO A 17 4.22 8.19 18.93
CA PRO A 17 4.15 9.37 18.08
C PRO A 17 2.87 9.34 17.23
N GLY A 18 2.12 10.45 17.21
CA GLY A 18 0.87 10.56 16.45
C GLY A 18 1.04 10.31 14.94
N GLU A 19 2.24 10.59 14.44
CA GLU A 19 2.59 10.36 13.03
C GLU A 19 2.57 8.88 12.62
N LEU A 20 2.75 7.94 13.56
CA LEU A 20 2.71 6.50 13.26
C LEU A 20 1.35 6.03 12.73
N PHE A 21 0.30 6.77 13.01
CA PHE A 21 -1.06 6.44 12.60
C PHE A 21 -1.59 7.32 11.47
N LYS A 22 -0.76 8.21 10.92
CA LYS A 22 -1.09 8.97 9.72
C LYS A 22 -0.92 8.09 8.49
N TRP A 23 -2.02 7.59 8.00
CA TRP A 23 -2.07 6.76 6.80
C TRP A 23 -3.35 7.03 6.00
N PRO A 24 -3.33 7.09 4.68
CA PRO A 24 -2.14 6.98 3.81
C PRO A 24 -1.29 8.28 3.80
N ILE A 25 -0.01 8.13 3.43
CA ILE A 25 0.87 9.27 3.13
C ILE A 25 0.67 9.60 1.66
N VAL A 26 0.09 10.75 1.38
CA VAL A 26 -0.16 11.25 0.02
C VAL A 26 0.79 12.40 -0.26
N THR A 27 1.53 12.28 -1.35
CA THR A 27 2.45 13.31 -1.81
C THR A 27 1.86 14.13 -2.96
N PRO A 28 2.42 15.32 -3.27
CA PRO A 28 2.00 16.08 -4.45
C PRO A 28 2.15 15.30 -5.77
N GLU A 29 3.12 14.41 -5.86
CA GLU A 29 3.33 13.53 -7.01
C GLU A 29 2.19 12.52 -7.15
N ASP A 30 1.71 11.97 -6.04
CA ASP A 30 0.55 11.06 -6.04
C ASP A 30 -0.71 11.79 -6.53
N GLU A 31 -0.94 12.99 -6.02
CA GLU A 31 -2.07 13.83 -6.45
C GLU A 31 -1.99 14.13 -7.96
N ALA A 32 -0.82 14.53 -8.45
CA ALA A 32 -0.63 14.84 -9.87
C ALA A 32 -0.88 13.62 -10.76
N ALA A 33 -0.40 12.45 -10.37
CA ALA A 33 -0.59 11.20 -11.11
C ALA A 33 -2.08 10.81 -11.19
N VAL A 34 -2.81 10.91 -10.08
CA VAL A 34 -4.25 10.62 -10.04
C VAL A 34 -5.03 11.62 -10.89
N LEU A 35 -4.73 12.91 -10.78
CA LEU A 35 -5.40 13.96 -11.55
C LEU A 35 -5.16 13.80 -13.05
N GLU A 36 -3.98 13.37 -13.47
CA GLU A 36 -3.66 13.12 -14.87
C GLU A 36 -4.55 12.03 -15.47
N VAL A 37 -4.68 10.88 -14.77
CA VAL A 37 -5.57 9.78 -15.19
C VAL A 37 -7.03 10.23 -15.25
N LEU A 38 -7.47 11.00 -14.24
CA LEU A 38 -8.84 11.50 -14.17
C LEU A 38 -9.15 12.46 -15.34
N ARG A 39 -8.24 13.41 -15.63
CA ARG A 39 -8.39 14.38 -16.72
C ARG A 39 -8.38 13.75 -18.09
N ARG A 40 -7.63 12.68 -18.28
CA ARG A 40 -7.64 11.88 -19.53
C ARG A 40 -8.94 11.07 -19.70
N GLY A 41 -9.76 10.93 -18.67
CA GLY A 41 -10.90 10.01 -18.67
C GLY A 41 -10.49 8.54 -18.76
N ALA A 42 -9.29 8.20 -18.33
CA ALA A 42 -8.67 6.88 -18.50
C ALA A 42 -8.84 5.96 -17.28
N MET A 43 -9.85 6.18 -16.46
CA MET A 43 -10.09 5.41 -15.24
C MET A 43 -10.35 3.92 -15.46
N SER A 44 -10.84 3.56 -16.64
CA SER A 44 -11.07 2.16 -17.04
C SER A 44 -9.98 1.64 -18.01
N ALA A 45 -8.98 2.46 -18.32
CA ALA A 45 -7.87 2.05 -19.15
C ALA A 45 -6.86 1.25 -18.33
N THR A 46 -6.11 0.38 -19.00
CA THR A 46 -5.16 -0.52 -18.37
C THR A 46 -3.70 -0.08 -18.56
N ASP A 47 -3.45 1.07 -19.16
CA ASP A 47 -2.11 1.56 -19.49
C ASP A 47 -1.24 1.77 -18.25
N VAL A 48 -1.74 2.50 -17.25
CA VAL A 48 -1.02 2.73 -15.98
C VAL A 48 -0.82 1.41 -15.21
N THR A 49 -1.84 0.57 -15.17
CA THR A 49 -1.77 -0.75 -14.52
C THR A 49 -0.73 -1.65 -15.19
N THR A 50 -0.71 -1.69 -16.52
CA THR A 50 0.25 -2.49 -17.27
C THR A 50 1.68 -1.97 -17.07
N GLN A 51 1.87 -0.66 -17.00
CA GLN A 51 3.16 -0.08 -16.68
C GLN A 51 3.60 -0.47 -15.26
N PHE A 52 2.73 -0.33 -14.28
CA PHE A 52 3.00 -0.74 -12.90
C PHE A 52 3.40 -2.22 -12.81
N GLU A 53 2.68 -3.10 -13.49
CA GLU A 53 2.96 -4.54 -13.51
C GLU A 53 4.38 -4.83 -14.03
N ARG A 54 4.80 -4.13 -15.10
CA ARG A 54 6.16 -4.27 -15.66
C ARG A 54 7.23 -3.79 -14.70
N GLU A 55 7.03 -2.62 -14.10
CA GLU A 55 7.96 -2.02 -13.15
C GLU A 55 8.07 -2.86 -11.88
N PHE A 56 6.95 -3.35 -11.36
CA PHE A 56 6.92 -4.23 -10.20
C PHE A 56 7.60 -5.58 -10.46
N ALA A 57 7.35 -6.19 -11.62
CA ALA A 57 8.03 -7.43 -12.01
C ALA A 57 9.54 -7.24 -12.08
N ALA A 58 10.01 -6.14 -12.67
CA ALA A 58 11.43 -5.80 -12.74
C ALA A 58 12.04 -5.58 -11.36
N TRP A 59 11.36 -4.82 -10.49
CA TRP A 59 11.81 -4.56 -9.13
C TRP A 59 11.88 -5.84 -8.29
N GLN A 60 10.88 -6.69 -8.39
CA GLN A 60 10.80 -7.96 -7.65
C GLN A 60 11.75 -9.02 -8.22
N GLY A 61 12.20 -8.89 -9.47
CA GLY A 61 12.97 -9.91 -10.16
C GLY A 61 12.12 -11.09 -10.64
N SER A 62 10.81 -10.90 -10.77
CA SER A 62 9.89 -11.90 -11.30
C SER A 62 9.72 -11.74 -12.82
N ARG A 63 9.31 -12.82 -13.50
CA ARG A 63 9.04 -12.78 -14.95
C ARG A 63 7.78 -12.00 -15.28
N HIS A 64 6.78 -12.08 -14.43
CA HIS A 64 5.48 -11.46 -14.61
C HIS A 64 4.96 -10.90 -13.28
N ALA A 65 4.11 -9.90 -13.37
CA ALA A 65 3.29 -9.39 -12.29
C ALA A 65 1.90 -9.07 -12.82
N LEU A 66 0.87 -9.32 -12.03
CA LEU A 66 -0.53 -9.00 -12.35
C LEU A 66 -1.14 -8.24 -11.18
N ALA A 67 -1.73 -7.09 -11.47
CA ALA A 67 -2.45 -6.31 -10.49
C ALA A 67 -3.90 -6.81 -10.34
N PHE A 68 -4.38 -6.83 -9.10
CA PHE A 68 -5.75 -7.20 -8.76
C PHE A 68 -6.41 -6.08 -7.97
N CYS A 69 -7.72 -6.04 -7.95
CA CYS A 69 -8.49 -5.02 -7.23
C CYS A 69 -8.37 -5.10 -5.70
N ASN A 70 -7.95 -6.25 -5.17
CA ASN A 70 -7.67 -6.46 -3.75
C ASN A 70 -6.81 -7.72 -3.53
N GLY A 71 -6.27 -7.86 -2.31
CA GLY A 71 -5.40 -8.98 -1.95
C GLY A 71 -6.11 -10.34 -1.93
N THR A 72 -7.38 -10.40 -1.59
CA THR A 72 -8.17 -11.64 -1.59
C THR A 72 -8.26 -12.23 -3.00
N MET A 73 -8.54 -11.40 -3.99
CA MET A 73 -8.59 -11.82 -5.39
C MET A 73 -7.21 -12.22 -5.91
N ALA A 74 -6.16 -11.52 -5.50
CA ALA A 74 -4.79 -11.88 -5.84
C ALA A 74 -4.40 -13.26 -5.31
N LEU A 75 -4.72 -13.57 -4.06
CA LEU A 75 -4.48 -14.88 -3.47
C LEU A 75 -5.29 -15.97 -4.17
N GLN A 76 -6.55 -15.72 -4.46
CA GLN A 76 -7.41 -16.67 -5.18
C GLN A 76 -6.87 -16.99 -6.58
N ALA A 77 -6.39 -15.99 -7.29
CA ALA A 77 -5.80 -16.18 -8.62
C ALA A 77 -4.46 -16.93 -8.58
N ALA A 78 -3.69 -16.81 -7.48
CA ALA A 78 -2.41 -17.48 -7.30
C ALA A 78 -2.55 -18.97 -6.96
N MET A 79 -3.68 -19.38 -6.44
CA MET A 79 -3.97 -20.77 -6.08
C MET A 79 -4.61 -21.53 -7.22
#